data_639e5f1f258514cf1cd759a20fcf11f5
#
_entry.id   639e5f1f258514cf1cd759a20fcf11f5
#
_cell.length_a   1.000
_cell.length_b   1.000
_cell.length_c   1.000
_cell.angle_alpha   90.00
_cell.angle_beta   90.00
_cell.angle_gamma   90.00
#
_symmetry.space_group_name_H-M   'P 1'
#
loop_
_entity.id
_entity.type
_entity.pdbx_description
1 polymer ?
#
loop_
_entity_poly.entity_id
_entity_poly.type
_entity_poly.pdbx_seq_one_letter_code
_entity_poly.pdbx_strand_id
1 'polypeptide(L)'
;AQVVMPYHILFDELEEKRLGKNSYGSTKSGIAPFYADKAMKIGVQVCELFDDETLKNRLEKVVEIKNATLVSLYGAEKLDAQKIFEKMVSYREKLEPMVEDVARFLNNAIADGKTVLLEGQLGTLKDTDNGIYPFVTSSSPLAGFAAVGAGIPPYEIKKIYTVVKS
;
A
#
# COMPACT_ATOMS: atom_id res chain seq x y z
N ALA A 1 7.16 3.69 -4.78
CA ALA A 1 6.17 3.08 -3.88
C ALA A 1 4.93 3.98 -3.76
N GLN A 2 3.81 3.44 -3.26
CA GLN A 2 2.61 4.21 -2.90
C GLN A 2 2.51 4.39 -1.39
N VAL A 3 1.76 5.40 -0.96
CA VAL A 3 1.65 5.80 0.45
C VAL A 3 0.33 5.31 1.05
N VAL A 4 0.40 4.66 2.21
CA VAL A 4 -0.79 4.42 3.03
C VAL A 4 -1.18 5.73 3.70
N MET A 5 -2.29 6.31 3.27
CA MET A 5 -2.77 7.61 3.76
C MET A 5 -3.60 7.44 5.05
N PRO A 6 -3.71 8.48 5.88
CA PRO A 6 -4.50 8.41 7.12
C PRO A 6 -5.95 7.94 6.92
N TYR A 7 -6.55 8.32 5.81
CA TYR A 7 -7.93 7.89 5.51
C TYR A 7 -8.04 6.39 5.20
N HIS A 8 -6.97 5.72 4.73
CA HIS A 8 -7.01 4.27 4.54
C HIS A 8 -7.22 3.54 5.87
N ILE A 9 -6.53 3.98 6.93
CA ILE A 9 -6.70 3.44 8.28
C ILE A 9 -8.13 3.65 8.76
N LEU A 10 -8.64 4.88 8.62
CA LEU A 10 -10.02 5.22 8.99
C LEU A 10 -11.06 4.34 8.27
N PHE A 11 -10.90 4.15 6.96
CA PHE A 11 -11.82 3.31 6.18
C PHE A 11 -11.78 1.84 6.60
N ASP A 12 -10.60 1.32 6.90
CA ASP A 12 -10.43 -0.06 7.37
C ASP A 12 -11.12 -0.27 8.73
N GLU A 13 -10.98 0.68 9.66
CA GLU A 13 -11.66 0.66 10.95
C GLU A 13 -13.19 0.74 10.82
N LEU A 14 -13.68 1.67 9.97
CA LEU A 14 -15.11 1.87 9.76
C LEU A 14 -15.74 0.66 9.07
N GLU A 15 -15.07 0.03 8.14
CA GLU A 15 -15.58 -1.17 7.45
C GLU A 15 -15.65 -2.37 8.40
N GLU A 16 -14.62 -2.63 9.20
CA GLU A 16 -14.66 -3.67 10.22
C GLU A 16 -15.80 -3.45 11.23
N LYS A 17 -16.02 -2.19 11.61
CA LYS A 17 -17.14 -1.82 12.48
C LYS A 17 -18.49 -2.06 11.80
N ARG A 18 -18.63 -1.69 10.53
CA ARG A 18 -19.87 -1.88 9.74
C ARG A 18 -20.21 -3.37 9.58
N LEU A 19 -19.21 -4.20 9.31
CA LEU A 19 -19.37 -5.66 9.16
C LEU A 19 -19.73 -6.36 10.48
N GLY A 20 -19.33 -5.83 11.61
CA GLY A 20 -19.67 -6.36 12.93
C GLY A 20 -19.27 -7.83 13.09
N LYS A 21 -20.26 -8.72 13.26
CA LYS A 21 -20.00 -10.17 13.41
C LYS A 21 -19.43 -10.84 12.17
N ASN A 22 -19.55 -10.21 11.01
CA ASN A 22 -19.03 -10.69 9.72
C ASN A 22 -17.68 -10.05 9.36
N SER A 23 -17.02 -9.39 10.31
CA SER A 23 -15.72 -8.76 10.10
C SER A 23 -14.65 -9.80 9.72
N TYR A 24 -13.72 -9.37 8.89
CA TYR A 24 -12.63 -10.24 8.41
C TYR A 24 -11.46 -10.35 9.39
N GLY A 25 -11.46 -9.56 10.47
CA GLY A 25 -10.36 -9.49 11.42
C GLY A 25 -9.17 -8.72 10.86
N SER A 26 -9.43 -7.59 10.21
CA SER A 26 -8.38 -6.70 9.71
C SER A 26 -7.46 -6.22 10.83
N THR A 27 -6.19 -6.02 10.51
CA THR A 27 -5.23 -5.37 11.41
C THR A 27 -5.50 -3.88 11.62
N LYS A 28 -6.50 -3.32 10.92
CA LYS A 28 -6.84 -1.90 10.91
C LYS A 28 -5.65 -1.00 10.51
N SER A 29 -4.82 -1.51 9.63
CA SER A 29 -3.65 -0.80 9.10
C SER A 29 -3.91 -0.12 7.75
N GLY A 30 -5.15 -0.18 7.26
CA GLY A 30 -5.57 0.49 6.03
C GLY A 30 -5.15 -0.22 4.74
N ILE A 31 -4.76 -1.49 4.79
CA ILE A 31 -4.16 -2.18 3.65
C ILE A 31 -5.20 -2.46 2.55
N ALA A 32 -6.40 -2.94 2.88
CA ALA A 32 -7.43 -3.20 1.88
C ALA A 32 -7.87 -1.91 1.16
N PRO A 33 -8.24 -0.81 1.85
CA PRO A 33 -8.56 0.45 1.20
C PRO A 33 -7.39 1.04 0.39
N PHE A 34 -6.16 0.85 0.85
CA PHE A 34 -4.96 1.28 0.13
C PHE A 34 -4.80 0.55 -1.21
N TYR A 35 -4.94 -0.78 -1.24
CA TYR A 35 -4.87 -1.54 -2.49
C TYR A 35 -6.05 -1.26 -3.42
N ALA A 36 -7.24 -1.00 -2.87
CA ALA A 36 -8.38 -0.54 -3.66
C ALA A 36 -8.07 0.78 -4.38
N ASP A 37 -7.54 1.78 -3.69
CA ASP A 37 -7.16 3.06 -4.28
C ASP A 37 -6.03 2.92 -5.31
N LYS A 38 -5.06 2.05 -5.06
CA LYS A 38 -4.01 1.71 -6.02
C LYS A 38 -4.61 1.14 -7.31
N ALA A 39 -5.53 0.18 -7.21
CA ALA A 39 -6.19 -0.43 -8.36
C ALA A 39 -7.08 0.58 -9.11
N MET A 40 -7.76 1.46 -8.41
CA MET A 40 -8.55 2.58 -8.95
C MET A 40 -7.69 3.71 -9.52
N LYS A 41 -6.37 3.70 -9.33
CA LYS A 41 -5.41 4.72 -9.78
C LYS A 41 -5.62 6.10 -9.15
N ILE A 42 -6.15 6.13 -7.93
CA ILE A 42 -6.36 7.34 -7.12
C ILE A 42 -5.42 7.40 -5.91
N GLY A 43 -4.57 6.40 -5.73
CA GLY A 43 -3.56 6.38 -4.66
C GLY A 43 -2.52 7.49 -4.83
N VAL A 44 -1.81 7.79 -3.76
CA VAL A 44 -0.70 8.77 -3.72
C VAL A 44 0.62 8.03 -3.79
N GLN A 45 1.51 8.43 -4.71
CA GLN A 45 2.86 7.88 -4.80
C GLN A 45 3.85 8.70 -3.95
N VAL A 46 4.93 8.05 -3.51
CA VAL A 46 5.97 8.72 -2.69
C VAL A 46 6.57 9.93 -3.42
N CYS A 47 6.76 9.87 -4.74
CA CYS A 47 7.29 11.01 -5.51
C CYS A 47 6.36 12.23 -5.48
N GLU A 48 5.04 12.03 -5.40
CA GLU A 48 4.06 13.12 -5.32
C GLU A 48 4.16 13.90 -3.99
N LEU A 49 4.73 13.31 -2.95
CA LEU A 49 4.97 14.02 -1.69
C LEU A 49 5.96 15.18 -1.83
N PHE A 50 6.77 15.19 -2.88
CA PHE A 50 7.80 16.21 -3.12
C PHE A 50 7.38 17.25 -4.16
N ASP A 51 6.12 17.24 -4.58
CA ASP A 51 5.51 18.22 -5.49
C ASP A 51 4.19 18.72 -4.89
N ASP A 52 4.20 19.97 -4.41
CA ASP A 52 3.07 20.56 -3.71
C ASP A 52 1.82 20.66 -4.57
N GLU A 53 1.96 21.05 -5.82
CA GLU A 53 0.84 21.24 -6.72
C GLU A 53 0.19 19.90 -7.06
N THR A 54 1.00 18.93 -7.42
CA THR A 54 0.54 17.56 -7.72
C THR A 54 -0.13 16.94 -6.50
N LEU A 55 0.48 17.05 -5.32
CA LEU A 55 -0.07 16.47 -4.09
C LEU A 55 -1.41 17.12 -3.68
N LYS A 56 -1.51 18.46 -3.72
CA LYS A 56 -2.74 19.19 -3.42
C LYS A 56 -3.87 18.79 -4.36
N ASN A 57 -3.63 18.86 -5.66
CA ASN A 57 -4.61 18.49 -6.68
C ASN A 57 -5.09 17.05 -6.55
N ARG A 58 -4.18 16.14 -6.18
CA ARG A 58 -4.51 14.74 -5.91
C ARG A 58 -5.41 14.59 -4.69
N LEU A 59 -5.00 15.21 -3.59
CA LEU A 59 -5.72 15.11 -2.32
C LEU A 59 -7.12 15.71 -2.39
N GLU A 60 -7.30 16.86 -3.03
CA GLU A 60 -8.62 17.47 -3.22
C GLU A 60 -9.59 16.49 -3.91
N LYS A 61 -9.18 15.90 -5.03
CA LYS A 61 -10.01 14.93 -5.78
C LYS A 61 -10.30 13.65 -5.00
N VAL A 62 -9.28 13.09 -4.34
CA VAL A 62 -9.44 11.85 -3.58
C VAL A 62 -10.30 12.07 -2.34
N VAL A 63 -10.06 13.14 -1.59
CA VAL A 63 -10.81 13.46 -0.37
C VAL A 63 -12.28 13.76 -0.68
N GLU A 64 -12.59 14.35 -1.83
CA GLU A 64 -13.98 14.52 -2.27
C GLU A 64 -14.70 13.16 -2.39
N ILE A 65 -14.10 12.19 -3.09
CA ILE A 65 -14.63 10.84 -3.25
C ILE A 65 -14.77 10.15 -1.88
N LYS A 66 -13.73 10.23 -1.04
CA LYS A 66 -13.74 9.64 0.30
C LYS A 66 -14.81 10.24 1.19
N ASN A 67 -14.99 11.55 1.15
CA ASN A 67 -16.02 12.24 1.93
C ASN A 67 -17.42 11.85 1.51
N ALA A 68 -17.67 11.63 0.24
CA ALA A 68 -18.98 11.11 -0.22
C ALA A 68 -19.28 9.75 0.44
N THR A 69 -18.30 8.84 0.48
CA THR A 69 -18.46 7.53 1.12
C THR A 69 -18.55 7.63 2.64
N LEU A 70 -17.71 8.46 3.28
CA LEU A 70 -17.72 8.64 4.72
C LEU A 70 -19.09 9.10 5.22
N VAL A 71 -19.68 10.09 4.57
CA VAL A 71 -20.99 10.63 4.97
C VAL A 71 -22.10 9.66 4.63
N SER A 72 -22.16 9.14 3.40
CA SER A 72 -23.31 8.36 2.94
C SER A 72 -23.35 6.94 3.48
N LEU A 73 -22.19 6.28 3.61
CA LEU A 73 -22.13 4.87 4.04
C LEU A 73 -21.87 4.72 5.53
N TYR A 74 -20.97 5.53 6.08
CA TYR A 74 -20.53 5.37 7.47
C TYR A 74 -21.13 6.40 8.44
N GLY A 75 -21.78 7.47 7.95
CA GLY A 75 -22.27 8.56 8.80
C GLY A 75 -21.14 9.25 9.57
N ALA A 76 -19.92 9.24 9.01
CA ALA A 76 -18.73 9.77 9.64
C ALA A 76 -18.46 11.22 9.21
N GLU A 77 -17.60 11.90 9.97
CA GLU A 77 -17.19 13.26 9.68
C GLU A 77 -16.33 13.34 8.40
N LYS A 78 -16.42 14.47 7.73
CA LYS A 78 -15.61 14.75 6.53
C LYS A 78 -14.15 14.93 6.87
N LEU A 79 -13.30 14.44 5.98
CA LEU A 79 -11.87 14.72 5.97
C LEU A 79 -11.60 16.12 5.43
N ASP A 80 -10.51 16.72 5.90
CA ASP A 80 -9.98 17.98 5.44
C ASP A 80 -8.70 17.70 4.61
N ALA A 81 -8.75 17.99 3.31
CA ALA A 81 -7.64 17.76 2.39
C ALA A 81 -6.40 18.58 2.76
N GLN A 82 -6.59 19.82 3.26
CA GLN A 82 -5.48 20.70 3.65
C GLN A 82 -4.73 20.14 4.87
N LYS A 83 -5.45 19.65 5.87
CA LYS A 83 -4.82 18.99 7.04
C LYS A 83 -4.04 17.74 6.68
N ILE A 84 -4.57 16.96 5.73
CA ILE A 84 -3.86 15.77 5.23
C ILE A 84 -2.60 16.20 4.48
N PHE A 85 -2.69 17.22 3.63
CA PHE A 85 -1.55 17.79 2.92
C PHE A 85 -0.44 18.23 3.88
N GLU A 86 -0.76 19.05 4.88
CA GLU A 86 0.20 19.53 5.87
C GLU A 86 0.89 18.39 6.62
N LYS A 87 0.12 17.36 6.98
CA LYS A 87 0.67 16.17 7.61
C LYS A 87 1.64 15.42 6.68
N MET A 88 1.33 15.29 5.39
CA MET A 88 2.23 14.62 4.43
C MET A 88 3.51 15.43 4.20
N VAL A 89 3.39 16.74 4.08
CA VAL A 89 4.55 17.66 3.95
C VAL A 89 5.48 17.54 5.16
N SER A 90 4.95 17.38 6.36
CA SER A 90 5.76 17.24 7.59
C SER A 90 6.66 16.00 7.61
N TYR A 91 6.41 15.02 6.73
CA TYR A 91 7.22 13.81 6.65
C TYR A 91 8.37 13.90 5.63
N ARG A 92 8.34 14.89 4.74
CA ARG A 92 9.31 15.01 3.62
C ARG A 92 10.75 14.99 4.08
N GLU A 93 11.09 15.87 5.00
CA GLU A 93 12.47 16.02 5.49
C GLU A 93 13.07 14.71 6.00
N LYS A 94 12.23 13.88 6.65
CA LYS A 94 12.64 12.57 7.15
C LYS A 94 12.73 11.51 6.05
N LEU A 95 11.88 11.63 5.02
CA LEU A 95 11.79 10.63 3.95
C LEU A 95 12.80 10.88 2.83
N GLU A 96 13.12 12.14 2.54
CA GLU A 96 13.96 12.52 1.41
C GLU A 96 15.27 11.73 1.29
N PRO A 97 16.04 11.53 2.38
CA PRO A 97 17.29 10.75 2.30
C PRO A 97 17.10 9.25 1.99
N MET A 98 15.87 8.76 2.09
CA MET A 98 15.51 7.35 1.89
C MET A 98 14.80 7.09 0.56
N VAL A 99 14.51 8.14 -0.22
CA VAL A 99 13.77 8.03 -1.48
C VAL A 99 14.75 7.84 -2.63
N GLU A 100 14.55 6.75 -3.36
CA GLU A 100 15.39 6.35 -4.48
C GLU A 100 14.55 5.70 -5.59
N ASP A 101 15.04 5.71 -6.81
CA ASP A 101 14.53 4.84 -7.88
C ASP A 101 14.96 3.39 -7.60
N VAL A 102 14.14 2.71 -6.81
CA VAL A 102 14.43 1.37 -6.28
C VAL A 102 14.64 0.36 -7.40
N ALA A 103 13.88 0.42 -8.49
CA ALA A 103 14.03 -0.50 -9.59
C ALA A 103 15.42 -0.35 -10.24
N ARG A 104 15.82 0.88 -10.52
CA ARG A 104 17.18 1.16 -11.06
C ARG A 104 18.27 0.76 -10.09
N PHE A 105 18.12 1.10 -8.81
CA PHE A 105 19.07 0.74 -7.76
C PHE A 105 19.29 -0.77 -7.67
N LEU A 106 18.21 -1.56 -7.64
CA LEU A 106 18.30 -3.02 -7.52
C LEU A 106 18.87 -3.68 -8.79
N ASN A 107 18.47 -3.23 -9.99
CA ASN A 107 19.02 -3.75 -11.23
C ASN A 107 20.52 -3.47 -11.34
N ASN A 108 20.99 -2.29 -10.94
CA ASN A 108 22.42 -1.97 -10.89
C ASN A 108 23.15 -2.86 -9.88
N ALA A 109 22.57 -3.05 -8.69
CA ALA A 109 23.17 -3.92 -7.67
C ALA A 109 23.33 -5.36 -8.17
N ILE A 110 22.34 -5.88 -8.89
CA ILE A 110 22.41 -7.23 -9.50
C ILE A 110 23.50 -7.27 -10.60
N ALA A 111 23.56 -6.26 -11.46
CA ALA A 111 24.59 -6.16 -12.50
C ALA A 111 26.00 -6.09 -11.91
N ASP A 112 26.16 -5.46 -10.75
CA ASP A 112 27.42 -5.41 -9.98
C ASP A 112 27.74 -6.72 -9.24
N GLY A 113 26.93 -7.77 -9.41
CA GLY A 113 27.12 -9.08 -8.77
C GLY A 113 26.73 -9.14 -7.28
N LYS A 114 25.98 -8.16 -6.78
CA LYS A 114 25.51 -8.16 -5.40
C LYS A 114 24.38 -9.16 -5.19
N THR A 115 24.29 -9.71 -4.01
CA THR A 115 23.16 -10.56 -3.59
C THR A 115 22.03 -9.70 -3.04
N VAL A 116 20.83 -9.87 -3.58
CA VAL A 116 19.61 -9.19 -3.13
C VAL A 116 18.71 -10.21 -2.46
N LEU A 117 18.30 -9.93 -1.23
CA LEU A 117 17.31 -10.71 -0.50
C LEU A 117 15.94 -10.01 -0.62
N LEU A 118 14.95 -10.73 -1.15
CA LEU A 118 13.57 -10.28 -1.22
C LEU A 118 12.78 -11.02 -0.13
N GLU A 119 12.20 -10.28 0.80
CA GLU A 119 11.41 -10.82 1.89
C GLU A 119 9.92 -10.57 1.63
N GLY A 120 9.14 -11.64 1.59
CA GLY A 120 7.69 -11.62 1.61
C GLY A 120 7.16 -12.21 2.91
N GLN A 121 5.86 -12.13 3.13
CA GLN A 121 5.20 -12.65 4.33
C GLN A 121 3.81 -13.20 4.03
N LEU A 122 3.15 -13.79 5.01
CA LEU A 122 1.77 -14.28 5.03
C LEU A 122 1.55 -15.64 4.33
N GLY A 123 2.20 -15.93 3.23
CA GLY A 123 2.10 -17.22 2.52
C GLY A 123 0.87 -17.36 1.62
N THR A 124 0.84 -18.46 0.86
CA THR A 124 -0.09 -18.71 -0.26
C THR A 124 -1.57 -18.71 0.16
N LEU A 125 -1.91 -19.24 1.33
CA LEU A 125 -3.31 -19.25 1.81
C LEU A 125 -3.90 -17.86 2.05
N LYS A 126 -3.07 -16.83 2.11
CA LYS A 126 -3.49 -15.43 2.25
C LYS A 126 -3.45 -14.64 0.94
N ASP A 127 -3.08 -15.28 -0.16
CA ASP A 127 -3.10 -14.63 -1.49
C ASP A 127 -4.53 -14.41 -1.98
N THR A 128 -4.78 -13.27 -2.63
CA THR A 128 -6.12 -12.88 -3.07
C THR A 128 -6.69 -13.84 -4.11
N ASP A 129 -5.84 -14.38 -4.99
CA ASP A 129 -6.27 -15.23 -6.11
C ASP A 129 -6.16 -16.73 -5.78
N ASN A 130 -5.18 -17.12 -4.95
CA ASN A 130 -4.87 -18.53 -4.67
C ASN A 130 -5.16 -18.95 -3.21
N GLY A 131 -5.59 -18.01 -2.37
CA GLY A 131 -5.84 -18.26 -0.95
C GLY A 131 -7.28 -18.60 -0.60
N ILE A 132 -7.58 -18.55 0.69
CA ILE A 132 -8.90 -18.87 1.27
C ILE A 132 -9.82 -17.64 1.28
N TYR A 133 -10.11 -17.10 0.10
CA TYR A 133 -10.97 -15.93 -0.05
C TYR A 133 -12.32 -16.09 0.68
N PRO A 134 -12.83 -15.06 1.42
CA PRO A 134 -12.33 -13.69 1.54
C PRO A 134 -11.34 -13.46 2.68
N PHE A 135 -10.88 -14.49 3.39
CA PHE A 135 -9.97 -14.38 4.55
C PHE A 135 -8.51 -14.30 4.10
N VAL A 136 -8.24 -13.40 3.16
CA VAL A 136 -6.94 -13.18 2.50
C VAL A 136 -6.39 -11.78 2.82
N THR A 137 -5.14 -11.52 2.43
CA THR A 137 -4.59 -10.16 2.40
C THR A 137 -4.86 -9.52 1.04
N SER A 138 -4.88 -8.20 0.98
CA SER A 138 -5.02 -7.48 -0.29
C SER A 138 -3.68 -7.35 -1.05
N SER A 139 -2.56 -7.69 -0.42
CA SER A 139 -1.25 -7.77 -1.07
C SER A 139 -1.05 -9.15 -1.70
N SER A 140 -0.06 -9.28 -2.59
CA SER A 140 0.33 -10.55 -3.20
C SER A 140 1.54 -11.15 -2.46
N PRO A 141 1.33 -12.13 -1.57
CA PRO A 141 2.40 -12.70 -0.75
C PRO A 141 3.19 -13.81 -1.44
N LEU A 142 2.82 -14.19 -2.67
CA LEU A 142 3.51 -15.24 -3.42
C LEU A 142 4.90 -14.80 -3.86
N ALA A 143 5.87 -15.72 -3.80
CA ALA A 143 7.27 -15.46 -4.17
C ALA A 143 7.43 -14.92 -5.60
N GLY A 144 6.60 -15.37 -6.54
CA GLY A 144 6.60 -14.86 -7.91
C GLY A 144 6.32 -13.36 -8.03
N PHE A 145 5.58 -12.78 -7.07
CA PHE A 145 5.28 -11.35 -7.06
C PHE A 145 6.46 -10.49 -6.56
N ALA A 146 7.45 -11.10 -5.90
CA ALA A 146 8.60 -10.39 -5.37
C ALA A 146 9.39 -9.67 -6.48
N ALA A 147 9.58 -10.30 -7.63
CA ALA A 147 10.23 -9.70 -8.80
C ALA A 147 9.42 -8.47 -9.30
N VAL A 148 8.12 -8.58 -9.39
CA VAL A 148 7.22 -7.48 -9.81
C VAL A 148 7.31 -6.32 -8.81
N GLY A 149 7.24 -6.60 -7.51
CA GLY A 149 7.30 -5.59 -6.46
C GLY A 149 8.63 -4.87 -6.39
N ALA A 150 9.73 -5.57 -6.67
CA ALA A 150 11.08 -5.02 -6.70
C ALA A 150 11.46 -4.34 -8.03
N GLY A 151 10.69 -4.55 -9.09
CA GLY A 151 11.00 -4.03 -10.43
C GLY A 151 12.23 -4.70 -11.07
N ILE A 152 12.45 -5.99 -10.77
CA ILE A 152 13.54 -6.79 -11.35
C ILE A 152 12.99 -7.87 -12.27
N PRO A 153 13.78 -8.36 -13.25
CA PRO A 153 13.35 -9.46 -14.10
C PRO A 153 13.13 -10.75 -13.30
N PRO A 154 12.10 -11.55 -13.57
CA PRO A 154 11.79 -12.77 -12.80
C PRO A 154 12.89 -13.84 -12.93
N TYR A 155 13.67 -13.86 -14.00
CA TYR A 155 14.80 -14.79 -14.17
C TYR A 155 16.00 -14.50 -13.26
N GLU A 156 15.99 -13.36 -12.58
CA GLU A 156 16.99 -13.01 -11.55
C GLU A 156 16.71 -13.70 -10.19
N ILE A 157 15.54 -14.28 -10.00
CA ILE A 157 15.23 -15.06 -8.80
C ILE A 157 15.99 -16.40 -8.88
N LYS A 158 17.05 -16.54 -8.11
CA LYS A 158 17.91 -17.74 -8.13
C LYS A 158 17.47 -18.82 -7.13
N LYS A 159 16.90 -18.40 -5.97
CA LYS A 159 16.45 -19.30 -4.90
C LYS A 159 15.21 -18.76 -4.22
N ILE A 160 14.32 -19.66 -3.84
CA ILE A 160 13.14 -19.34 -3.05
C ILE A 160 13.19 -20.21 -1.79
N TYR A 161 13.07 -19.55 -0.64
CA TYR A 161 12.97 -20.21 0.67
C TYR A 161 11.59 -19.99 1.24
N THR A 162 10.95 -21.06 1.70
CA THR A 162 9.67 -20.99 2.39
C THR A 162 9.90 -21.33 3.85
N VAL A 163 9.57 -20.38 4.73
CA VAL A 163 9.64 -20.57 6.18
C VAL A 163 8.23 -20.92 6.66
N VAL A 164 8.10 -22.03 7.36
CA VAL A 164 6.84 -22.48 7.94
C VAL A 164 6.97 -22.62 9.45
N LYS A 165 5.86 -22.41 10.14
CA LYS A 165 5.77 -22.70 11.57
C LYS A 165 5.34 -24.16 11.73
N SER A 166 6.13 -24.92 12.48
CA SER A 166 5.80 -26.31 12.89
C SER A 166 4.90 -26.33 14.11
#